data_7160a9394f00d037dded44a3fd42e47a
#
_entry.id   7160a9394f00d037dded44a3fd42e47a
#
_cell.length_a   1.000
_cell.length_b   1.000
_cell.length_c   1.000
_cell.angle_alpha   90.00
_cell.angle_beta   90.00
_cell.angle_gamma   90.00
#
_symmetry.space_group_name_H-M   'P 1'
#
loop_
_entity.id
_entity.type
_entity.pdbx_description
1 polymer ?
#
loop_
_entity_poly.entity_id
_entity_poly.type
_entity_poly.pdbx_seq_one_letter_code
_entity_poly.pdbx_strand_id
1 'polypeptide(L)'
;MVSGGDTAAAPSKSYTGLLKVVAFCSDPQPTGYPFPVVSIPRGPLPVRYLKAFWRVLREVQGYDVVYVQEHLALLHVLAAKLRGVPVVIRIMVDGSWEIAHRKGWIGDDTITEYQGKDYGNWRVNLARRLQRRWWAWCSRIISCSEFLRQILIQTYGVPADKVRRIFNAYHGPDPESVTETRGEARAQLGLDASKRYLLSINRLMGWKRVDGVIEALTDLPDDVELVICGDGDMEDEWKALARERGLAERVHFLGNVPHAKIPLYIRAADVFVLNSLYEGLSHTLLEVQALGTPIVASRVCGNPEVVVDGESGLLVDPRDSSELAAAVRKLLDDKGLCDRFSAAGLAQRDRFLREETFSEVESVLCAAAGIPQTNLT
;
A
#
# COMPACT_ATOMS: atom_id res chain seq x y z
N MET A 1 32.74 10.01 -10.13
CA MET A 1 32.11 11.32 -10.38
C MET A 1 30.91 11.07 -11.28
N VAL A 2 29.72 10.97 -10.73
CA VAL A 2 28.46 11.14 -11.46
C VAL A 2 27.53 11.86 -10.48
N SER A 3 27.45 13.16 -10.67
CA SER A 3 26.45 14.04 -10.09
C SER A 3 25.24 14.02 -11.02
N GLY A 4 24.13 13.56 -10.52
CA GLY A 4 22.84 13.66 -11.19
C GLY A 4 21.79 13.93 -10.11
N GLY A 5 21.63 15.18 -9.75
CA GLY A 5 20.55 15.61 -8.87
C GLY A 5 19.27 15.77 -9.67
N ASP A 6 18.32 14.87 -9.48
CA ASP A 6 16.93 15.13 -9.81
C ASP A 6 16.27 15.82 -8.60
N THR A 7 16.26 17.14 -8.68
CA THR A 7 15.43 17.98 -7.82
C THR A 7 13.99 17.91 -8.32
N ALA A 8 13.20 16.98 -7.75
CA ALA A 8 11.76 17.07 -7.85
C ALA A 8 11.32 18.40 -7.22
N ALA A 9 10.67 19.26 -8.01
CA ALA A 9 10.21 20.56 -7.58
C ALA A 9 9.31 20.40 -6.34
N ALA A 10 9.69 21.06 -5.26
CA ALA A 10 8.87 21.16 -4.07
C ALA A 10 7.57 21.91 -4.41
N PRO A 11 6.40 21.48 -3.90
CA PRO A 11 5.16 22.22 -4.11
C PRO A 11 5.29 23.62 -3.50
N SER A 12 5.04 24.63 -4.30
CA SER A 12 5.20 26.05 -3.99
C SER A 12 4.05 26.62 -3.14
N LYS A 13 3.63 25.96 -2.07
CA LYS A 13 2.81 26.58 -1.03
C LYS A 13 3.63 26.60 0.25
N SER A 14 4.08 27.80 0.60
CA SER A 14 4.77 28.08 1.86
C SER A 14 3.91 27.57 3.03
N TYR A 15 4.45 26.63 3.79
CA TYR A 15 3.95 26.33 5.12
C TYR A 15 3.92 27.65 5.92
N THR A 16 2.74 28.07 6.27
CA THR A 16 2.58 29.23 7.14
C THR A 16 3.19 28.86 8.49
N GLY A 17 4.13 29.63 8.99
CA GLY A 17 5.04 29.33 10.11
C GLY A 17 4.41 29.10 11.49
N LEU A 18 3.16 28.61 11.54
CA LEU A 18 2.38 28.40 12.76
C LEU A 18 2.41 26.99 13.32
N LEU A 19 2.58 25.94 12.48
CA LEU A 19 2.61 24.54 12.93
C LEU A 19 4.00 23.93 12.68
N LYS A 20 4.67 23.51 13.75
CA LYS A 20 5.95 22.81 13.66
C LYS A 20 5.73 21.30 13.76
N VAL A 21 5.86 20.62 12.63
CA VAL A 21 5.71 19.16 12.51
C VAL A 21 7.07 18.52 12.29
N VAL A 22 7.34 17.41 12.95
CA VAL A 22 8.42 16.49 12.58
C VAL A 22 7.85 15.11 12.28
N ALA A 23 8.21 14.57 11.12
CA ALA A 23 7.82 13.21 10.74
C ALA A 23 8.96 12.22 10.96
N PHE A 24 8.61 11.01 11.41
CA PHE A 24 9.54 9.89 11.56
C PHE A 24 9.10 8.74 10.66
N CYS A 25 10.02 8.28 9.80
CA CYS A 25 9.81 7.19 8.86
C CYS A 25 11.08 6.35 8.74
N SER A 26 10.96 5.05 8.52
CA SER A 26 12.12 4.18 8.24
C SER A 26 12.54 4.17 6.78
N ASP A 27 11.69 4.61 5.89
CA ASP A 27 12.03 4.70 4.48
C ASP A 27 12.56 6.11 4.16
N PRO A 28 13.74 6.23 3.50
CA PRO A 28 14.27 7.53 3.09
C PRO A 28 13.55 8.12 1.87
N GLN A 29 12.46 7.52 1.40
CA GLN A 29 11.70 8.05 0.27
C GLN A 29 11.27 9.49 0.53
N PRO A 30 11.39 10.38 -0.45
CA PRO A 30 10.87 11.73 -0.34
C PRO A 30 9.35 11.63 -0.14
N THR A 31 8.90 11.87 1.07
CA THR A 31 7.48 11.78 1.43
C THR A 31 6.66 12.85 0.76
N GLY A 32 7.32 13.84 0.12
CA GLY A 32 6.67 15.02 -0.46
C GLY A 32 5.91 15.87 0.56
N TYR A 33 6.09 15.59 1.85
CA TYR A 33 5.53 16.41 2.91
C TYR A 33 6.32 17.72 3.02
N PRO A 34 5.65 18.83 3.27
CA PRO A 34 6.29 20.14 3.39
C PRO A 34 6.98 20.35 4.76
N PHE A 35 7.08 19.34 5.61
CA PHE A 35 7.72 19.40 6.92
C PHE A 35 8.93 18.45 7.02
N PRO A 36 9.85 18.68 7.98
CA PRO A 36 11.03 17.86 8.16
C PRO A 36 10.72 16.40 8.39
N VAL A 37 11.40 15.51 7.65
CA VAL A 37 11.33 14.06 7.82
C VAL A 37 12.63 13.55 8.39
N VAL A 38 12.54 12.90 9.54
CA VAL A 38 13.67 12.25 10.19
C VAL A 38 13.65 10.76 9.85
N SER A 39 14.61 10.36 9.03
CA SER A 39 14.79 8.95 8.69
C SER A 39 15.43 8.19 9.84
N ILE A 40 14.88 7.01 10.16
CA ILE A 40 15.45 6.10 11.14
C ILE A 40 16.23 5.02 10.40
N PRO A 41 17.54 4.92 10.60
CA PRO A 41 18.38 3.97 9.89
C PRO A 41 17.89 2.52 10.04
N ARG A 42 17.91 1.75 8.96
CA ARG A 42 17.65 0.31 8.98
C ARG A 42 18.72 -0.41 9.82
N GLY A 43 18.37 -1.53 10.41
CA GLY A 43 19.30 -2.33 11.23
C GLY A 43 18.58 -3.37 12.07
N PRO A 44 19.32 -4.16 12.87
CA PRO A 44 18.72 -5.15 13.78
C PRO A 44 17.66 -4.51 14.66
N LEU A 45 16.48 -5.13 14.75
CA LEU A 45 15.29 -4.54 15.39
C LEU A 45 15.54 -3.91 16.77
N PRO A 46 16.18 -4.56 17.74
CA PRO A 46 16.39 -3.97 19.08
C PRO A 46 17.19 -2.67 19.04
N VAL A 47 18.27 -2.67 18.28
CA VAL A 47 19.19 -1.50 18.16
C VAL A 47 18.49 -0.36 17.43
N ARG A 48 17.74 -0.68 16.37
CA ARG A 48 16.96 0.29 15.60
C ARG A 48 15.93 1.00 16.51
N TYR A 49 15.20 0.26 17.32
CA TYR A 49 14.20 0.84 18.21
C TYR A 49 14.80 1.71 19.32
N LEU A 50 15.92 1.31 19.90
CA LEU A 50 16.61 2.14 20.88
C LEU A 50 17.15 3.43 20.25
N LYS A 51 17.75 3.34 19.06
CA LYS A 51 18.19 4.52 18.32
C LYS A 51 17.02 5.45 17.99
N ALA A 52 15.90 4.90 17.53
CA ALA A 52 14.68 5.64 17.26
C ALA A 52 14.17 6.37 18.51
N PHE A 53 14.08 5.68 19.66
CA PHE A 53 13.69 6.27 20.93
C PHE A 53 14.52 7.49 21.31
N TRP A 54 15.86 7.33 21.32
CA TRP A 54 16.75 8.42 21.70
C TRP A 54 16.74 9.57 20.68
N ARG A 55 16.58 9.24 19.40
CA ARG A 55 16.49 10.24 18.35
C ARG A 55 15.21 11.06 18.49
N VAL A 56 14.05 10.42 18.61
CA VAL A 56 12.78 11.09 18.84
C VAL A 56 12.86 11.94 20.09
N LEU A 57 13.35 11.39 21.22
CA LEU A 57 13.45 12.09 22.48
C LEU A 57 14.28 13.39 22.40
N ARG A 58 15.31 13.43 21.52
CA ARG A 58 16.15 14.61 21.31
C ARG A 58 15.55 15.60 20.34
N GLU A 59 14.97 15.11 19.24
CA GLU A 59 14.58 15.94 18.11
C GLU A 59 13.16 16.52 18.21
N VAL A 60 12.29 15.95 19.03
CA VAL A 60 10.90 16.46 19.15
C VAL A 60 10.77 17.77 19.96
N GLN A 61 11.84 18.22 20.60
CA GLN A 61 11.78 19.44 21.40
C GLN A 61 11.61 20.67 20.50
N GLY A 62 10.56 21.45 20.75
CA GLY A 62 10.24 22.64 19.94
C GLY A 62 9.32 22.38 18.74
N TYR A 63 8.79 21.15 18.63
CA TYR A 63 7.74 20.79 17.68
C TYR A 63 6.40 20.72 18.38
N ASP A 64 5.34 21.07 17.65
CA ASP A 64 3.97 21.09 18.16
C ASP A 64 3.30 19.72 18.06
N VAL A 65 3.71 18.91 17.07
CA VAL A 65 3.19 17.56 16.83
C VAL A 65 4.23 16.65 16.18
N VAL A 66 4.20 15.37 16.54
CA VAL A 66 5.00 14.30 15.92
C VAL A 66 4.11 13.49 15.00
N TYR A 67 4.52 13.33 13.73
CA TYR A 67 3.87 12.48 12.77
C TYR A 67 4.68 11.19 12.54
N VAL A 68 4.06 10.02 12.76
CA VAL A 68 4.74 8.73 12.67
C VAL A 68 4.12 7.89 11.56
N GLN A 69 4.94 7.41 10.63
CA GLN A 69 4.54 6.54 9.52
C GLN A 69 5.19 5.15 9.64
N GLU A 70 5.22 4.62 10.85
CA GLU A 70 5.87 3.35 11.17
C GLU A 70 4.88 2.37 11.78
N HIS A 71 4.91 1.11 11.34
CA HIS A 71 4.02 0.06 11.87
C HIS A 71 4.32 -0.31 13.31
N LEU A 72 5.61 -0.24 13.70
CA LEU A 72 6.08 -0.59 15.04
C LEU A 72 6.58 0.66 15.78
N ALA A 73 5.65 1.56 16.07
CA ALA A 73 5.93 2.90 16.57
C ALA A 73 6.00 3.01 18.11
N LEU A 74 5.94 1.90 18.87
CA LEU A 74 5.86 1.94 20.33
C LEU A 74 6.87 2.90 20.98
N LEU A 75 8.15 2.78 20.63
CA LEU A 75 9.21 3.59 21.23
C LEU A 75 9.21 5.04 20.75
N HIS A 76 8.75 5.30 19.52
CA HIS A 76 8.55 6.67 19.01
C HIS A 76 7.45 7.37 19.81
N VAL A 77 6.31 6.70 19.96
CA VAL A 77 5.16 7.21 20.70
C VAL A 77 5.52 7.44 22.17
N LEU A 78 6.24 6.51 22.79
CA LEU A 78 6.70 6.64 24.18
C LEU A 78 7.63 7.85 24.35
N ALA A 79 8.62 8.03 23.46
CA ALA A 79 9.57 9.13 23.54
C ALA A 79 8.89 10.50 23.39
N ALA A 80 7.99 10.64 22.40
CA ALA A 80 7.21 11.87 22.21
C ALA A 80 6.30 12.16 23.41
N LYS A 81 5.63 11.13 23.95
CA LYS A 81 4.80 11.25 25.14
C LYS A 81 5.59 11.72 26.38
N LEU A 82 6.82 11.22 26.58
CA LEU A 82 7.70 11.66 27.67
C LEU A 82 8.10 13.14 27.52
N ARG A 83 8.06 13.70 26.32
CA ARG A 83 8.29 15.12 26.05
C ARG A 83 7.02 15.97 26.05
N GLY A 84 5.85 15.36 26.27
CA GLY A 84 4.57 16.06 26.23
C GLY A 84 4.11 16.48 24.83
N VAL A 85 4.77 15.98 23.77
CA VAL A 85 4.42 16.32 22.38
C VAL A 85 3.36 15.34 21.87
N PRO A 86 2.21 15.84 21.35
CA PRO A 86 1.17 14.99 20.80
C PRO A 86 1.67 14.19 19.59
N VAL A 87 1.15 12.96 19.45
CA VAL A 87 1.54 12.05 18.36
C VAL A 87 0.34 11.76 17.48
N VAL A 88 0.52 11.95 16.18
CA VAL A 88 -0.34 11.45 15.12
C VAL A 88 0.36 10.29 14.43
N ILE A 89 -0.28 9.13 14.36
CA ILE A 89 0.26 7.96 13.65
C ILE A 89 -0.59 7.66 12.41
N ARG A 90 0.07 7.36 11.28
CA ARG A 90 -0.58 6.82 10.10
C ARG A 90 -0.39 5.31 10.05
N ILE A 91 -1.50 4.58 9.97
CA ILE A 91 -1.52 3.13 9.98
C ILE A 91 -1.91 2.62 8.59
N MET A 92 -1.05 1.75 8.05
CA MET A 92 -1.21 1.09 6.75
C MET A 92 -1.51 -0.40 6.89
N VAL A 93 -1.20 -0.97 8.08
CA VAL A 93 -1.33 -2.41 8.37
C VAL A 93 -1.58 -2.63 9.86
N ASP A 94 -2.25 -3.74 10.20
CA ASP A 94 -2.20 -4.27 11.55
C ASP A 94 -0.84 -4.94 11.79
N GLY A 95 0.06 -4.23 12.46
CA GLY A 95 1.43 -4.71 12.70
C GLY A 95 1.48 -5.99 13.54
N SER A 96 0.48 -6.28 14.39
CA SER A 96 0.42 -7.51 15.16
C SER A 96 0.09 -8.72 14.26
N TRP A 97 -0.80 -8.53 13.28
CA TRP A 97 -1.10 -9.53 12.26
C TRP A 97 0.13 -9.79 11.36
N GLU A 98 0.75 -8.72 10.85
CA GLU A 98 1.92 -8.85 9.97
C GLU A 98 3.05 -9.62 10.65
N ILE A 99 3.38 -9.29 11.91
CA ILE A 99 4.41 -10.02 12.66
C ILE A 99 4.01 -11.47 12.86
N ALA A 100 2.77 -11.74 13.26
CA ALA A 100 2.29 -13.09 13.53
C ALA A 100 2.31 -13.96 12.27
N HIS A 101 1.90 -13.40 11.12
CA HIS A 101 1.93 -14.07 9.82
C HIS A 101 3.38 -14.36 9.39
N ARG A 102 4.26 -13.34 9.38
CA ARG A 102 5.70 -13.51 9.01
C ARG A 102 6.45 -14.50 9.89
N LYS A 103 6.01 -14.72 11.14
CA LYS A 103 6.59 -15.68 12.08
C LYS A 103 5.92 -17.04 12.02
N GLY A 104 4.93 -17.26 11.16
CA GLY A 104 4.19 -18.51 11.06
C GLY A 104 3.35 -18.84 12.30
N TRP A 105 3.00 -17.84 13.14
CA TRP A 105 2.24 -18.08 14.37
C TRP A 105 0.75 -18.28 14.14
N ILE A 106 0.25 -17.89 12.99
CA ILE A 106 -1.17 -17.87 12.65
C ILE A 106 -1.50 -18.59 11.32
N GLY A 107 -0.49 -19.20 10.66
CA GLY A 107 -0.67 -19.82 9.34
C GLY A 107 -1.12 -18.81 8.29
N ASP A 108 -2.06 -19.23 7.41
CA ASP A 108 -2.58 -18.42 6.31
C ASP A 108 -3.88 -17.68 6.67
N ASP A 109 -4.13 -17.45 7.96
CA ASP A 109 -5.32 -16.71 8.38
C ASP A 109 -5.27 -15.27 7.86
N THR A 110 -6.37 -14.85 7.23
CA THR A 110 -6.58 -13.45 6.84
C THR A 110 -6.62 -12.54 8.06
N ILE A 111 -6.48 -11.24 7.85
CA ILE A 111 -6.60 -10.29 8.96
C ILE A 111 -7.98 -10.34 9.63
N THR A 112 -9.04 -10.63 8.89
CA THR A 112 -10.41 -10.75 9.44
C THR A 112 -10.53 -11.98 10.34
N GLU A 113 -10.01 -13.12 9.90
CA GLU A 113 -9.94 -14.35 10.72
C GLU A 113 -9.07 -14.14 11.95
N TYR A 114 -7.92 -13.46 11.79
CA TYR A 114 -7.03 -13.12 12.89
C TYR A 114 -7.73 -12.32 13.99
N GLN A 115 -8.57 -11.33 13.63
CA GLN A 115 -9.26 -10.49 14.61
C GLN A 115 -10.27 -11.27 15.45
N GLY A 116 -10.93 -12.28 14.87
CA GLY A 116 -11.96 -13.08 15.53
C GLY A 116 -11.45 -14.31 16.30
N LYS A 117 -10.15 -14.67 16.18
CA LYS A 117 -9.62 -15.97 16.62
C LYS A 117 -8.70 -15.85 17.84
N ASP A 118 -8.87 -16.75 18.80
CA ASP A 118 -7.88 -16.98 19.85
C ASP A 118 -6.93 -18.10 19.42
N TYR A 119 -5.64 -17.78 19.33
CA TYR A 119 -4.60 -18.73 18.92
C TYR A 119 -4.00 -19.50 20.10
N GLY A 120 -4.37 -19.22 21.35
CA GLY A 120 -3.70 -19.77 22.53
C GLY A 120 -2.19 -19.43 22.60
N ASN A 121 -1.71 -18.58 21.69
CA ASN A 121 -0.30 -18.22 21.55
C ASN A 121 0.00 -16.91 22.32
N TRP A 122 0.78 -17.02 23.39
CA TRP A 122 1.13 -15.87 24.22
C TRP A 122 1.83 -14.74 23.44
N ARG A 123 2.58 -15.06 22.36
CA ARG A 123 3.29 -14.06 21.52
C ARG A 123 2.29 -13.24 20.72
N VAL A 124 1.28 -13.87 20.15
CA VAL A 124 0.17 -13.18 19.45
C VAL A 124 -0.57 -12.27 20.41
N ASN A 125 -0.92 -12.78 21.60
CA ASN A 125 -1.61 -12.00 22.63
C ASN A 125 -0.77 -10.81 23.12
N LEU A 126 0.55 -11.00 23.27
CA LEU A 126 1.47 -9.92 23.64
C LEU A 126 1.54 -8.85 22.54
N ALA A 127 1.69 -9.25 21.25
CA ALA A 127 1.72 -8.32 20.13
C ALA A 127 0.46 -7.47 20.06
N ARG A 128 -0.73 -8.09 20.18
CA ARG A 128 -2.03 -7.39 20.22
C ARG A 128 -2.14 -6.42 21.41
N ARG A 129 -1.70 -6.85 22.62
CA ARG A 129 -1.72 -5.98 23.81
C ARG A 129 -0.79 -4.78 23.67
N LEU A 130 0.43 -4.98 23.19
CA LEU A 130 1.38 -3.91 22.96
C LEU A 130 0.81 -2.93 21.93
N GLN A 131 0.30 -3.42 20.81
CA GLN A 131 -0.29 -2.59 19.75
C GLN A 131 -1.45 -1.75 20.26
N ARG A 132 -2.41 -2.34 20.98
CA ARG A 132 -3.49 -1.62 21.65
C ARG A 132 -2.97 -0.51 22.55
N ARG A 133 -1.90 -0.80 23.31
CA ARG A 133 -1.34 0.14 24.28
C ARG A 133 -0.76 1.39 23.61
N TRP A 134 0.07 1.25 22.60
CA TRP A 134 0.66 2.45 21.97
C TRP A 134 -0.34 3.21 21.11
N TRP A 135 -1.32 2.56 20.50
CA TRP A 135 -2.42 3.26 19.82
C TRP A 135 -3.27 4.08 20.78
N ALA A 136 -3.53 3.56 21.98
CA ALA A 136 -4.21 4.33 23.01
C ALA A 136 -3.44 5.59 23.46
N TRP A 137 -2.10 5.59 23.33
CA TRP A 137 -1.26 6.73 23.65
C TRP A 137 -1.20 7.80 22.57
N CYS A 138 -1.54 7.47 21.34
CA CYS A 138 -1.59 8.45 20.26
C CYS A 138 -2.72 9.46 20.48
N SER A 139 -2.45 10.72 20.11
CA SER A 139 -3.44 11.80 20.15
C SER A 139 -4.48 11.64 19.06
N ARG A 140 -4.04 11.26 17.86
CA ARG A 140 -4.89 10.93 16.70
C ARG A 140 -4.27 9.79 15.93
N ILE A 141 -5.11 9.05 15.21
CA ILE A 141 -4.69 7.96 14.31
C ILE A 141 -5.31 8.22 12.93
N ILE A 142 -4.47 8.16 11.90
CA ILE A 142 -4.90 8.18 10.51
C ILE A 142 -4.90 6.74 10.01
N SER A 143 -6.05 6.28 9.54
CA SER A 143 -6.22 4.98 8.85
C SER A 143 -6.29 5.19 7.36
N CYS A 144 -5.59 4.36 6.58
CA CYS A 144 -5.61 4.46 5.11
C CYS A 144 -6.90 3.93 4.47
N SER A 145 -7.76 3.21 5.22
CA SER A 145 -9.02 2.64 4.74
C SER A 145 -10.08 2.61 5.85
N GLU A 146 -11.34 2.54 5.46
CA GLU A 146 -12.43 2.33 6.41
C GLU A 146 -12.36 0.93 7.04
N PHE A 147 -11.97 -0.07 6.26
CA PHE A 147 -11.73 -1.42 6.77
C PHE A 147 -10.78 -1.41 7.98
N LEU A 148 -9.62 -0.79 7.83
CA LEU A 148 -8.62 -0.72 8.90
C LEU A 148 -9.10 0.18 10.05
N ARG A 149 -9.86 1.24 9.75
CA ARG A 149 -10.50 2.09 10.76
C ARG A 149 -11.45 1.28 11.65
N GLN A 150 -12.27 0.41 11.07
CA GLN A 150 -13.17 -0.46 11.83
C GLN A 150 -12.41 -1.43 12.72
N ILE A 151 -11.31 -2.02 12.27
CA ILE A 151 -10.43 -2.85 13.11
C ILE A 151 -9.92 -2.07 14.33
N LEU A 152 -9.45 -0.85 14.13
CA LEU A 152 -8.97 0.01 15.24
C LEU A 152 -10.06 0.24 16.29
N ILE A 153 -11.26 0.53 15.86
CA ILE A 153 -12.38 0.86 16.75
C ILE A 153 -12.95 -0.40 17.39
N GLN A 154 -13.31 -1.41 16.59
CA GLN A 154 -14.07 -2.56 17.07
C GLN A 154 -13.19 -3.58 17.78
N THR A 155 -11.98 -3.86 17.25
CA THR A 155 -11.11 -4.89 17.82
C THR A 155 -10.18 -4.35 18.88
N TYR A 156 -9.60 -3.18 18.63
CA TYR A 156 -8.62 -2.61 19.56
C TYR A 156 -9.22 -1.62 20.55
N GLY A 157 -10.49 -1.23 20.37
CA GLY A 157 -11.20 -0.33 21.27
C GLY A 157 -10.67 1.10 21.27
N VAL A 158 -10.10 1.54 20.13
CA VAL A 158 -9.67 2.93 19.97
C VAL A 158 -10.91 3.81 19.82
N PRO A 159 -11.04 4.91 20.59
CA PRO A 159 -12.17 5.81 20.44
C PRO A 159 -12.33 6.33 19.01
N ALA A 160 -13.54 6.30 18.47
CA ALA A 160 -13.81 6.62 17.07
C ALA A 160 -13.43 8.07 16.69
N ASP A 161 -13.54 9.00 17.65
CA ASP A 161 -13.15 10.41 17.50
C ASP A 161 -11.64 10.61 17.36
N LYS A 162 -10.84 9.63 17.78
CA LYS A 162 -9.37 9.62 17.59
C LYS A 162 -8.94 9.11 16.22
N VAL A 163 -9.81 8.40 15.50
CA VAL A 163 -9.45 7.74 14.24
C VAL A 163 -10.07 8.47 13.04
N ARG A 164 -9.23 9.04 12.20
CA ARG A 164 -9.64 9.62 10.91
C ARG A 164 -9.25 8.69 9.77
N ARG A 165 -10.19 8.38 8.86
CA ARG A 165 -9.85 7.75 7.60
C ARG A 165 -9.35 8.81 6.63
N ILE A 166 -8.14 8.60 6.08
CA ILE A 166 -7.56 9.40 5.00
C ILE A 166 -6.91 8.42 4.05
N PHE A 167 -7.37 8.35 2.83
CA PHE A 167 -6.85 7.45 1.82
C PHE A 167 -5.36 7.68 1.53
N ASN A 168 -4.69 6.66 0.99
CA ASN A 168 -3.38 6.85 0.38
C ASN A 168 -3.52 7.73 -0.85
N ALA A 169 -2.54 8.62 -1.05
CA ALA A 169 -2.46 9.40 -2.26
C ALA A 169 -1.88 8.57 -3.41
N TYR A 170 -2.25 8.93 -4.61
CA TYR A 170 -1.56 8.52 -5.82
C TYR A 170 -0.12 9.05 -5.81
N HIS A 171 0.86 8.18 -6.10
CA HIS A 171 2.28 8.51 -6.09
C HIS A 171 2.99 8.35 -7.44
N GLY A 172 2.28 7.90 -8.46
CA GLY A 172 2.80 7.77 -9.83
C GLY A 172 3.10 9.13 -10.48
N PRO A 173 3.64 9.12 -11.70
CA PRO A 173 3.75 10.32 -12.51
C PRO A 173 2.37 10.87 -12.83
N ASP A 174 2.29 12.14 -13.25
CA ASP A 174 1.03 12.69 -13.76
C ASP A 174 0.45 11.74 -14.82
N PRO A 175 -0.75 11.18 -14.62
CA PRO A 175 -1.34 10.24 -15.56
C PRO A 175 -1.46 10.79 -16.99
N GLU A 176 -1.60 12.12 -17.13
CA GLU A 176 -1.65 12.80 -18.42
C GLU A 176 -0.29 12.85 -19.12
N SER A 177 0.81 12.68 -18.38
CA SER A 177 2.15 12.59 -18.94
C SER A 177 2.49 11.20 -19.51
N VAL A 178 1.70 10.17 -19.15
CA VAL A 178 1.87 8.79 -19.65
C VAL A 178 1.00 8.61 -20.88
N THR A 179 1.53 9.01 -22.04
CA THR A 179 0.78 9.11 -23.31
C THR A 179 0.86 7.85 -24.17
N GLU A 180 1.73 6.89 -23.82
CA GLU A 180 1.92 5.68 -24.59
C GLU A 180 0.63 4.88 -24.72
N THR A 181 0.34 4.48 -25.94
CA THR A 181 -0.67 3.45 -26.24
C THR A 181 -0.17 2.08 -25.76
N ARG A 182 -1.05 1.11 -25.61
CA ARG A 182 -0.67 -0.26 -25.26
C ARG A 182 0.35 -0.85 -26.23
N GLY A 183 0.19 -0.62 -27.54
CA GLY A 183 1.10 -1.10 -28.55
C GLY A 183 2.50 -0.48 -28.45
N GLU A 184 2.59 0.82 -28.24
CA GLU A 184 3.85 1.54 -28.05
C GLU A 184 4.56 1.09 -26.76
N ALA A 185 3.82 0.92 -25.67
CA ALA A 185 4.35 0.42 -24.41
C ALA A 185 4.94 -1.00 -24.58
N ARG A 186 4.23 -1.90 -25.27
CA ARG A 186 4.72 -3.25 -25.60
C ARG A 186 5.99 -3.21 -26.45
N ALA A 187 6.02 -2.39 -27.49
CA ALA A 187 7.19 -2.24 -28.35
C ALA A 187 8.42 -1.75 -27.57
N GLN A 188 8.25 -0.76 -26.68
CA GLN A 188 9.32 -0.26 -25.81
C GLN A 188 9.83 -1.31 -24.81
N LEU A 189 8.95 -2.20 -24.35
CA LEU A 189 9.29 -3.28 -23.40
C LEU A 189 9.77 -4.56 -24.09
N GLY A 190 9.72 -4.63 -25.43
CA GLY A 190 10.06 -5.83 -26.19
C GLY A 190 9.05 -6.98 -26.01
N LEU A 191 7.80 -6.67 -25.66
CA LEU A 191 6.73 -7.64 -25.49
C LEU A 191 6.10 -7.98 -26.86
N ASP A 192 5.75 -9.27 -27.06
CA ASP A 192 5.11 -9.75 -28.28
C ASP A 192 3.70 -9.17 -28.42
N ALA A 193 3.43 -8.46 -29.49
CA ALA A 193 2.14 -7.85 -29.78
C ALA A 193 1.01 -8.87 -30.01
N SER A 194 1.35 -10.13 -30.34
CA SER A 194 0.38 -11.22 -30.56
C SER A 194 -0.11 -11.86 -29.25
N LYS A 195 0.53 -11.55 -28.13
CA LYS A 195 0.20 -12.08 -26.80
C LYS A 195 -0.70 -11.13 -26.00
N ARG A 196 -1.39 -11.69 -25.02
CA ARG A 196 -2.16 -10.96 -24.01
C ARG A 196 -1.43 -11.03 -22.67
N TYR A 197 -1.32 -9.90 -21.97
CA TYR A 197 -0.51 -9.81 -20.78
C TYR A 197 -1.33 -9.51 -19.53
N LEU A 198 -1.21 -10.40 -18.55
CA LEU A 198 -1.55 -10.11 -17.17
C LEU A 198 -0.36 -9.45 -16.47
N LEU A 199 -0.63 -8.46 -15.65
CA LEU A 199 0.40 -7.78 -14.86
C LEU A 199 0.12 -7.93 -13.38
N SER A 200 1.15 -8.32 -12.62
CA SER A 200 1.12 -8.30 -11.16
C SER A 200 2.32 -7.52 -10.64
N ILE A 201 2.09 -6.55 -9.76
CA ILE A 201 3.14 -5.68 -9.19
C ILE A 201 3.08 -5.82 -7.67
N ASN A 202 4.03 -6.57 -7.09
CA ASN A 202 4.00 -6.92 -5.67
C ASN A 202 5.40 -7.14 -5.11
N ARG A 203 5.54 -6.96 -3.80
CA ARG A 203 6.60 -7.66 -3.05
C ARG A 203 6.21 -9.14 -2.97
N LEU A 204 7.13 -10.05 -3.32
CA LEU A 204 6.83 -11.48 -3.39
C LEU A 204 6.84 -12.12 -2.00
N MET A 205 5.75 -11.87 -1.27
CA MET A 205 5.50 -12.36 0.10
C MET A 205 4.27 -13.26 0.11
N GLY A 206 4.19 -14.25 0.98
CA GLY A 206 3.16 -15.28 0.99
C GLY A 206 1.72 -14.73 0.90
N TRP A 207 1.42 -13.66 1.62
CA TRP A 207 0.07 -13.05 1.57
C TRP A 207 -0.25 -12.29 0.27
N LYS A 208 0.70 -12.12 -0.65
CA LYS A 208 0.44 -11.53 -1.98
C LYS A 208 -0.12 -12.54 -2.98
N ARG A 209 -0.08 -13.82 -2.65
CA ARG A 209 -0.76 -14.90 -3.35
C ARG A 209 -0.56 -14.89 -4.87
N VAL A 210 0.66 -14.61 -5.33
CA VAL A 210 0.99 -14.71 -6.77
C VAL A 210 0.91 -16.17 -7.24
N ASP A 211 1.08 -17.14 -6.34
CA ASP A 211 0.77 -18.55 -6.57
C ASP A 211 -0.65 -18.74 -7.14
N GLY A 212 -1.66 -18.09 -6.56
CA GLY A 212 -3.03 -18.16 -7.06
C GLY A 212 -3.21 -17.57 -8.47
N VAL A 213 -2.40 -16.56 -8.84
CA VAL A 213 -2.39 -16.01 -10.21
C VAL A 213 -1.73 -16.99 -11.18
N ILE A 214 -0.65 -17.65 -10.76
CA ILE A 214 0.02 -18.69 -11.55
C ILE A 214 -0.93 -19.89 -11.77
N GLU A 215 -1.64 -20.33 -10.71
CA GLU A 215 -2.64 -21.40 -10.83
C GLU A 215 -3.78 -21.00 -11.79
N ALA A 216 -4.31 -19.78 -11.67
CA ALA A 216 -5.35 -19.29 -12.58
C ALA A 216 -4.92 -19.26 -14.05
N LEU A 217 -3.60 -19.08 -14.32
CA LEU A 217 -3.06 -19.06 -15.68
C LEU A 217 -3.17 -20.43 -16.38
N THR A 218 -3.28 -21.55 -15.63
CA THR A 218 -3.53 -22.89 -16.19
C THR A 218 -4.86 -22.99 -16.93
N ASP A 219 -5.86 -22.22 -16.48
CA ASP A 219 -7.20 -22.22 -17.05
C ASP A 219 -7.40 -21.16 -18.14
N LEU A 220 -6.35 -20.36 -18.44
CA LEU A 220 -6.38 -19.30 -19.44
C LEU A 220 -5.75 -19.77 -20.76
N PRO A 221 -6.17 -19.21 -21.92
CA PRO A 221 -5.60 -19.53 -23.22
C PRO A 221 -4.07 -19.39 -23.31
N ASP A 222 -3.43 -20.16 -24.20
CA ASP A 222 -1.96 -20.24 -24.31
C ASP A 222 -1.28 -18.94 -24.78
N ASP A 223 -2.02 -18.03 -25.34
CA ASP A 223 -1.54 -16.70 -25.72
C ASP A 223 -1.52 -15.70 -24.57
N VAL A 224 -2.03 -16.08 -23.38
CA VAL A 224 -2.00 -15.24 -22.17
C VAL A 224 -0.71 -15.50 -21.38
N GLU A 225 0.02 -14.44 -21.08
CA GLU A 225 1.27 -14.48 -20.32
C GLU A 225 1.15 -13.60 -19.07
N LEU A 226 1.86 -13.97 -18.01
CA LEU A 226 1.90 -13.25 -16.73
C LEU A 226 3.26 -12.56 -16.56
N VAL A 227 3.22 -11.24 -16.41
CA VAL A 227 4.38 -10.41 -16.06
C VAL A 227 4.31 -10.03 -14.59
N ILE A 228 5.36 -10.34 -13.85
CA ILE A 228 5.46 -10.09 -12.40
C ILE A 228 6.59 -9.09 -12.16
N CYS A 229 6.23 -7.89 -11.66
CA CYS A 229 7.18 -6.87 -11.24
C CYS A 229 7.30 -6.89 -9.72
N GLY A 230 8.49 -7.15 -9.21
CA GLY A 230 8.81 -7.19 -7.79
C GLY A 230 9.67 -8.38 -7.41
N ASP A 231 10.19 -8.35 -6.19
CA ASP A 231 11.04 -9.35 -5.59
C ASP A 231 10.55 -9.73 -4.19
N GLY A 232 11.08 -10.80 -3.61
CA GLY A 232 10.76 -11.21 -2.24
C GLY A 232 11.01 -12.68 -1.94
N ASP A 233 10.70 -13.06 -0.70
CA ASP A 233 11.06 -14.37 -0.12
C ASP A 233 10.39 -15.56 -0.85
N MET A 234 9.29 -15.34 -1.58
CA MET A 234 8.51 -16.38 -2.27
C MET A 234 8.93 -16.57 -3.73
N GLU A 235 9.89 -15.82 -4.25
CA GLU A 235 10.23 -15.83 -5.69
C GLU A 235 10.63 -17.21 -6.19
N ASP A 236 11.54 -17.90 -5.47
CA ASP A 236 12.04 -19.22 -5.88
C ASP A 236 10.95 -20.29 -5.84
N GLU A 237 10.06 -20.23 -4.82
CA GLU A 237 8.93 -21.14 -4.67
C GLU A 237 7.93 -20.95 -5.83
N TRP A 238 7.59 -19.72 -6.17
CA TRP A 238 6.66 -19.42 -7.26
C TRP A 238 7.24 -19.69 -8.65
N LYS A 239 8.53 -19.52 -8.85
CA LYS A 239 9.23 -20.00 -10.06
C LYS A 239 9.19 -21.53 -10.17
N ALA A 240 9.32 -22.23 -9.06
CA ALA A 240 9.18 -23.69 -9.03
C ALA A 240 7.75 -24.13 -9.36
N LEU A 241 6.74 -23.46 -8.79
CA LEU A 241 5.34 -23.69 -9.11
C LEU A 241 5.05 -23.49 -10.61
N ALA A 242 5.52 -22.39 -11.19
CA ALA A 242 5.33 -22.12 -12.63
C ALA A 242 5.91 -23.25 -13.50
N ARG A 243 7.11 -23.77 -13.14
CA ARG A 243 7.70 -24.93 -13.85
C ARG A 243 6.88 -26.21 -13.65
N GLU A 244 6.44 -26.50 -12.43
CA GLU A 244 5.61 -27.67 -12.12
C GLU A 244 4.30 -27.68 -12.92
N ARG A 245 3.69 -26.51 -13.11
CA ARG A 245 2.47 -26.33 -13.90
C ARG A 245 2.71 -26.25 -15.41
N GLY A 246 3.95 -26.35 -15.88
CA GLY A 246 4.30 -26.24 -17.30
C GLY A 246 4.17 -24.81 -17.87
N LEU A 247 4.20 -23.80 -17.01
CA LEU A 247 3.98 -22.39 -17.33
C LEU A 247 5.27 -21.56 -17.39
N ALA A 248 6.45 -22.20 -17.34
CA ALA A 248 7.73 -21.50 -17.23
C ALA A 248 7.96 -20.45 -18.34
N GLU A 249 7.46 -20.73 -19.57
CA GLU A 249 7.58 -19.81 -20.71
C GLU A 249 6.49 -18.72 -20.74
N ARG A 250 5.46 -18.86 -19.90
CA ARG A 250 4.32 -17.93 -19.83
C ARG A 250 4.35 -17.02 -18.60
N VAL A 251 5.30 -17.23 -17.67
CA VAL A 251 5.41 -16.47 -16.41
C VAL A 251 6.76 -15.77 -16.35
N HIS A 252 6.75 -14.45 -16.41
CA HIS A 252 7.96 -13.62 -16.49
C HIS A 252 8.20 -12.89 -15.16
N PHE A 253 9.18 -13.36 -14.38
CA PHE A 253 9.62 -12.70 -13.15
C PHE A 253 10.69 -11.66 -13.50
N LEU A 254 10.35 -10.37 -13.39
CA LEU A 254 11.24 -9.26 -13.75
C LEU A 254 12.09 -8.75 -12.57
N GLY A 255 11.86 -9.27 -11.36
CA GLY A 255 12.50 -8.73 -10.16
C GLY A 255 12.09 -7.29 -9.87
N ASN A 256 12.96 -6.55 -9.18
CA ASN A 256 12.68 -5.17 -8.81
C ASN A 256 12.79 -4.22 -10.02
N VAL A 257 11.65 -3.83 -10.56
CA VAL A 257 11.54 -2.87 -11.67
C VAL A 257 11.59 -1.44 -11.11
N PRO A 258 12.42 -0.54 -11.68
CA PRO A 258 12.43 0.86 -11.28
C PRO A 258 11.04 1.51 -11.38
N HIS A 259 10.63 2.25 -10.34
CA HIS A 259 9.28 2.83 -10.25
C HIS A 259 8.92 3.68 -11.49
N ALA A 260 9.88 4.40 -12.04
CA ALA A 260 9.70 5.19 -13.27
C ALA A 260 9.29 4.37 -14.52
N LYS A 261 9.53 3.04 -14.53
CA LYS A 261 9.12 2.15 -15.60
C LYS A 261 7.77 1.45 -15.36
N ILE A 262 7.28 1.47 -14.13
CA ILE A 262 6.01 0.81 -13.76
C ILE A 262 4.83 1.30 -14.60
N PRO A 263 4.65 2.61 -14.88
CA PRO A 263 3.56 3.09 -15.74
C PRO A 263 3.54 2.45 -17.12
N LEU A 264 4.72 2.19 -17.69
CA LEU A 264 4.83 1.56 -19.01
C LEU A 264 4.34 0.10 -18.98
N TYR A 265 4.66 -0.67 -17.92
CA TYR A 265 4.12 -2.03 -17.74
C TYR A 265 2.61 -2.01 -17.52
N ILE A 266 2.09 -1.04 -16.76
CA ILE A 266 0.64 -0.89 -16.54
C ILE A 266 -0.06 -0.63 -17.89
N ARG A 267 0.49 0.26 -18.72
CA ARG A 267 -0.06 0.54 -20.07
C ARG A 267 0.03 -0.65 -21.03
N ALA A 268 1.09 -1.47 -20.92
CA ALA A 268 1.29 -2.64 -21.77
C ALA A 268 0.32 -3.79 -21.48
N ALA A 269 -0.20 -3.87 -20.24
CA ALA A 269 -1.04 -4.96 -19.79
C ALA A 269 -2.47 -4.89 -20.34
N ASP A 270 -3.08 -6.06 -20.55
CA ASP A 270 -4.51 -6.19 -20.83
C ASP A 270 -5.34 -6.17 -19.56
N VAL A 271 -4.84 -6.85 -18.51
CA VAL A 271 -5.48 -6.92 -17.20
C VAL A 271 -4.41 -6.85 -16.11
N PHE A 272 -4.66 -6.01 -15.12
CA PHE A 272 -3.88 -6.01 -13.88
C PHE A 272 -4.53 -6.94 -12.86
N VAL A 273 -3.72 -7.76 -12.17
CA VAL A 273 -4.18 -8.73 -11.18
C VAL A 273 -3.51 -8.50 -9.82
N LEU A 274 -4.32 -8.30 -8.77
CA LEU A 274 -3.88 -8.22 -7.39
C LEU A 274 -4.62 -9.25 -6.52
N ASN A 275 -3.96 -10.37 -6.21
CA ASN A 275 -4.59 -11.51 -5.50
C ASN A 275 -4.22 -11.62 -4.01
N SER A 276 -3.99 -10.49 -3.34
CA SER A 276 -3.48 -10.47 -1.96
C SER A 276 -4.53 -10.92 -0.93
N LEU A 277 -4.08 -11.57 0.16
CA LEU A 277 -4.90 -11.83 1.37
C LEU A 277 -5.06 -10.59 2.24
N TYR A 278 -4.19 -9.60 2.07
CA TYR A 278 -4.22 -8.34 2.84
C TYR A 278 -3.72 -7.16 2.01
N GLU A 279 -4.50 -6.09 2.03
CA GLU A 279 -4.13 -4.76 1.55
C GLU A 279 -4.77 -3.69 2.46
N GLY A 280 -3.97 -2.88 3.11
CA GLY A 280 -4.51 -1.75 3.89
C GLY A 280 -5.30 -0.79 2.99
N LEU A 281 -4.64 -0.26 1.97
CA LEU A 281 -5.14 0.36 0.75
C LEU A 281 -3.99 0.33 -0.27
N SER A 282 -4.16 -0.40 -1.35
CA SER A 282 -3.07 -0.67 -2.30
C SER A 282 -2.69 0.56 -3.12
N HIS A 283 -1.45 1.05 -2.97
CA HIS A 283 -0.90 2.10 -3.84
C HIS A 283 -0.88 1.67 -5.31
N THR A 284 -0.57 0.39 -5.57
CA THR A 284 -0.53 -0.14 -6.93
C THR A 284 -1.91 -0.10 -7.59
N LEU A 285 -3.00 -0.40 -6.85
CA LEU A 285 -4.35 -0.25 -7.40
C LEU A 285 -4.66 1.19 -7.77
N LEU A 286 -4.21 2.18 -6.97
CA LEU A 286 -4.38 3.60 -7.30
C LEU A 286 -3.62 3.97 -8.58
N GLU A 287 -2.40 3.45 -8.77
CA GLU A 287 -1.59 3.70 -9.97
C GLU A 287 -2.23 3.07 -11.22
N VAL A 288 -2.69 1.83 -11.10
CA VAL A 288 -3.34 1.11 -12.21
C VAL A 288 -4.66 1.77 -12.60
N GLN A 289 -5.47 2.15 -11.60
CA GLN A 289 -6.74 2.85 -11.82
C GLN A 289 -6.53 4.21 -12.50
N ALA A 290 -5.53 4.97 -12.07
CA ALA A 290 -5.19 6.27 -12.63
C ALA A 290 -4.71 6.19 -14.09
N LEU A 291 -4.18 5.05 -14.51
CA LEU A 291 -3.74 4.79 -15.89
C LEU A 291 -4.79 4.03 -16.73
N GLY A 292 -5.92 3.66 -16.15
CA GLY A 292 -7.06 3.08 -16.86
C GLY A 292 -6.87 1.64 -17.35
N THR A 293 -5.95 0.87 -16.77
CA THR A 293 -5.84 -0.57 -17.07
C THR A 293 -6.91 -1.34 -16.32
N PRO A 294 -7.64 -2.30 -16.97
CA PRO A 294 -8.66 -3.10 -16.32
C PRO A 294 -8.11 -3.90 -15.12
N ILE A 295 -8.88 -4.00 -14.04
CA ILE A 295 -8.42 -4.57 -12.76
C ILE A 295 -9.25 -5.79 -12.40
N VAL A 296 -8.56 -6.88 -12.00
CA VAL A 296 -9.09 -7.94 -11.15
C VAL A 296 -8.33 -7.90 -9.82
N ALA A 297 -9.04 -7.74 -8.71
CA ALA A 297 -8.42 -7.68 -7.40
C ALA A 297 -9.13 -8.60 -6.40
N SER A 298 -8.42 -8.99 -5.34
CA SER A 298 -9.04 -9.75 -4.25
C SER A 298 -10.06 -8.91 -3.48
N ARG A 299 -11.20 -9.52 -3.12
CA ARG A 299 -12.29 -8.94 -2.34
C ARG A 299 -11.92 -8.89 -0.84
N VAL A 300 -10.82 -8.22 -0.50
CA VAL A 300 -10.33 -8.17 0.89
C VAL A 300 -9.95 -6.75 1.29
N CYS A 301 -10.08 -6.48 2.56
CA CYS A 301 -9.55 -5.30 3.24
C CYS A 301 -9.94 -3.98 2.55
N GLY A 302 -8.94 -3.18 2.16
CA GLY A 302 -9.14 -1.88 1.51
C GLY A 302 -9.36 -1.94 0.00
N ASN A 303 -9.23 -3.10 -0.67
CA ASN A 303 -9.40 -3.20 -2.12
C ASN A 303 -10.81 -2.77 -2.60
N PRO A 304 -11.92 -3.16 -1.91
CA PRO A 304 -13.26 -2.70 -2.27
C PRO A 304 -13.49 -1.18 -2.12
N GLU A 305 -12.58 -0.48 -1.45
CA GLU A 305 -12.65 0.99 -1.33
C GLU A 305 -12.03 1.71 -2.53
N VAL A 306 -11.21 0.98 -3.32
CA VAL A 306 -10.59 1.46 -4.56
C VAL A 306 -11.34 0.93 -5.78
N VAL A 307 -11.59 -0.38 -5.81
CA VAL A 307 -12.25 -1.06 -6.94
C VAL A 307 -13.70 -1.37 -6.57
N VAL A 308 -14.65 -0.80 -7.29
CA VAL A 308 -16.07 -1.11 -7.15
C VAL A 308 -16.39 -2.31 -8.05
N ASP A 309 -16.80 -3.42 -7.42
CA ASP A 309 -17.05 -4.69 -8.12
C ASP A 309 -18.15 -4.58 -9.18
N GLY A 310 -17.82 -4.98 -10.40
CA GLY A 310 -18.72 -4.88 -11.56
C GLY A 310 -18.87 -3.49 -12.17
N GLU A 311 -18.23 -2.45 -11.58
CA GLU A 311 -18.29 -1.07 -12.07
C GLU A 311 -16.93 -0.55 -12.55
N SER A 312 -15.87 -0.65 -11.73
CA SER A 312 -14.53 -0.19 -12.06
C SER A 312 -13.47 -1.32 -12.07
N GLY A 313 -13.89 -2.56 -11.89
CA GLY A 313 -13.10 -3.77 -11.92
C GLY A 313 -13.90 -4.97 -11.44
N LEU A 314 -13.22 -6.10 -11.26
CA LEU A 314 -13.81 -7.32 -10.68
C LEU A 314 -13.09 -7.65 -9.37
N LEU A 315 -13.88 -8.05 -8.37
CA LEU A 315 -13.38 -8.51 -7.08
C LEU A 315 -13.63 -10.00 -6.91
N VAL A 316 -12.59 -10.77 -6.53
CA VAL A 316 -12.63 -12.24 -6.41
C VAL A 316 -12.15 -12.68 -5.02
N ASP A 317 -12.47 -13.92 -4.64
CA ASP A 317 -11.86 -14.55 -3.47
C ASP A 317 -10.38 -14.88 -3.77
N PRO A 318 -9.40 -14.41 -2.97
CA PRO A 318 -7.99 -14.67 -3.20
C PRO A 318 -7.58 -16.15 -3.04
N ARG A 319 -8.47 -16.99 -2.53
CA ARG A 319 -8.27 -18.43 -2.37
C ARG A 319 -8.91 -19.26 -3.51
N ASP A 320 -9.64 -18.62 -4.41
CA ASP A 320 -10.31 -19.27 -5.55
C ASP A 320 -9.64 -18.86 -6.87
N SER A 321 -8.66 -19.67 -7.32
CA SER A 321 -7.97 -19.45 -8.60
C SER A 321 -8.90 -19.64 -9.81
N SER A 322 -9.97 -20.41 -9.68
CA SER A 322 -10.94 -20.60 -10.76
C SER A 322 -11.85 -19.38 -10.93
N GLU A 323 -12.30 -18.76 -9.80
CA GLU A 323 -13.00 -17.46 -9.85
C GLU A 323 -12.09 -16.38 -10.46
N LEU A 324 -10.80 -16.35 -10.08
CA LEU A 324 -9.82 -15.44 -10.64
C LEU A 324 -9.66 -15.65 -12.15
N ALA A 325 -9.49 -16.89 -12.61
CA ALA A 325 -9.38 -17.21 -14.04
C ALA A 325 -10.63 -16.80 -14.83
N ALA A 326 -11.82 -17.05 -14.28
CA ALA A 326 -13.08 -16.65 -14.89
C ALA A 326 -13.21 -15.11 -15.00
N ALA A 327 -12.84 -14.37 -13.96
CA ALA A 327 -12.84 -12.92 -13.96
C ALA A 327 -11.85 -12.34 -14.99
N VAL A 328 -10.63 -12.87 -15.06
CA VAL A 328 -9.63 -12.49 -16.05
C VAL A 328 -10.13 -12.76 -17.45
N ARG A 329 -10.64 -13.98 -17.73
CA ARG A 329 -11.17 -14.36 -19.03
C ARG A 329 -12.29 -13.42 -19.48
N LYS A 330 -13.23 -13.08 -18.58
CA LYS A 330 -14.31 -12.14 -18.86
C LYS A 330 -13.79 -10.78 -19.35
N LEU A 331 -12.71 -10.26 -18.76
CA LEU A 331 -12.10 -8.99 -19.21
C LEU A 331 -11.33 -9.16 -20.53
N LEU A 332 -10.63 -10.28 -20.72
CA LEU A 332 -9.90 -10.54 -21.97
C LEU A 332 -10.82 -10.72 -23.17
N ASP A 333 -12.05 -11.19 -22.98
CA ASP A 333 -13.01 -11.50 -24.03
C ASP A 333 -14.03 -10.36 -24.30
N ASP A 334 -14.15 -9.36 -23.36
CA ASP A 334 -15.10 -8.25 -23.50
C ASP A 334 -14.38 -6.89 -23.42
N LYS A 335 -13.94 -6.39 -24.58
CA LYS A 335 -13.32 -5.07 -24.70
C LYS A 335 -14.26 -3.95 -24.22
N GLY A 336 -15.56 -4.04 -24.49
CA GLY A 336 -16.53 -3.03 -24.06
C GLY A 336 -16.64 -2.95 -22.53
N LEU A 337 -16.53 -4.09 -21.85
CA LEU A 337 -16.47 -4.15 -20.39
C LEU A 337 -15.18 -3.49 -19.87
N CYS A 338 -14.03 -3.79 -20.48
CA CYS A 338 -12.76 -3.16 -20.16
C CYS A 338 -12.82 -1.64 -20.29
N ASP A 339 -13.35 -1.15 -21.41
CA ASP A 339 -13.44 0.30 -21.69
C ASP A 339 -14.37 0.98 -20.64
N ARG A 340 -15.48 0.35 -20.23
CA ARG A 340 -16.37 0.86 -19.18
C ARG A 340 -15.68 0.90 -17.82
N PHE A 341 -14.98 -0.19 -17.42
CA PHE A 341 -14.29 -0.25 -16.14
C PHE A 341 -13.15 0.76 -16.06
N SER A 342 -12.39 0.91 -17.15
CA SER A 342 -11.33 1.92 -17.25
C SER A 342 -11.89 3.32 -17.08
N ALA A 343 -12.99 3.65 -17.78
CA ALA A 343 -13.63 4.97 -17.67
C ALA A 343 -14.15 5.23 -16.24
N ALA A 344 -14.80 4.23 -15.62
CA ALA A 344 -15.29 4.35 -14.25
C ALA A 344 -14.16 4.50 -13.22
N GLY A 345 -13.05 3.78 -13.41
CA GLY A 345 -11.85 3.89 -12.58
C GLY A 345 -11.22 5.29 -12.68
N LEU A 346 -11.03 5.79 -13.91
CA LEU A 346 -10.49 7.12 -14.17
C LEU A 346 -11.36 8.22 -13.52
N ALA A 347 -12.68 8.08 -13.56
CA ALA A 347 -13.59 9.04 -12.94
C ALA A 347 -13.49 9.12 -11.40
N GLN A 348 -12.90 8.09 -10.77
CA GLN A 348 -12.70 8.05 -9.32
C GLN A 348 -11.31 8.55 -8.88
N ARG A 349 -10.39 8.84 -9.81
CA ARG A 349 -8.99 9.18 -9.50
C ARG A 349 -8.85 10.38 -8.56
N ASP A 350 -9.75 11.36 -8.70
CA ASP A 350 -9.70 12.60 -7.92
C ASP A 350 -9.87 12.36 -6.40
N ARG A 351 -10.47 11.22 -6.02
CA ARG A 351 -10.57 10.80 -4.58
C ARG A 351 -9.22 10.54 -3.94
N PHE A 352 -8.16 10.38 -4.73
CA PHE A 352 -6.83 9.97 -4.29
C PHE A 352 -5.76 11.01 -4.66
N LEU A 353 -6.18 12.26 -4.92
CA LEU A 353 -5.25 13.34 -5.21
C LEU A 353 -4.36 13.65 -4.00
N ARG A 354 -3.11 13.95 -4.31
CA ARG A 354 -2.08 14.18 -3.31
C ARG A 354 -2.36 15.42 -2.46
N GLU A 355 -2.81 16.49 -3.11
CA GLU A 355 -3.11 17.77 -2.48
C GLU A 355 -4.25 17.65 -1.46
N GLU A 356 -5.31 16.92 -1.80
CA GLU A 356 -6.44 16.68 -0.89
C GLU A 356 -6.03 15.81 0.29
N THR A 357 -5.32 14.70 0.02
CA THR A 357 -4.79 13.83 1.08
C THR A 357 -3.91 14.61 2.06
N PHE A 358 -3.05 15.50 1.56
CA PHE A 358 -2.17 16.29 2.43
C PHE A 358 -2.93 17.33 3.22
N SER A 359 -3.91 18.00 2.64
CA SER A 359 -4.79 18.94 3.34
C SER A 359 -5.54 18.26 4.50
N GLU A 360 -6.06 17.04 4.27
CA GLU A 360 -6.72 16.27 5.32
C GLU A 360 -5.73 15.84 6.44
N VAL A 361 -4.52 15.41 6.08
CA VAL A 361 -3.46 15.07 7.04
C VAL A 361 -3.11 16.29 7.89
N GLU A 362 -2.90 17.44 7.26
CA GLU A 362 -2.61 18.70 7.94
C GLU A 362 -3.70 19.08 8.94
N SER A 363 -4.96 18.94 8.55
CA SER A 363 -6.12 19.16 9.43
C SER A 363 -6.03 18.31 10.71
N VAL A 364 -5.66 17.02 10.59
CA VAL A 364 -5.50 16.12 11.74
C VAL A 364 -4.30 16.51 12.61
N LEU A 365 -3.20 16.96 12.00
CA LEU A 365 -2.01 17.42 12.71
C LEU A 365 -2.31 18.70 13.52
N CYS A 366 -2.99 19.67 12.92
CA CYS A 366 -3.44 20.90 13.59
C CYS A 366 -4.37 20.59 14.77
N ALA A 367 -5.36 19.72 14.57
CA ALA A 367 -6.28 19.30 15.62
C ALA A 367 -5.56 18.59 16.78
N ALA A 368 -4.51 17.82 16.49
CA ALA A 368 -3.69 17.16 17.51
C ALA A 368 -2.81 18.15 18.29
N ALA A 369 -2.32 19.21 17.64
CA ALA A 369 -1.53 20.27 18.22
C ALA A 369 -2.39 21.33 18.98
N GLY A 370 -3.73 21.27 18.86
CA GLY A 370 -4.63 22.28 19.43
C GLY A 370 -4.63 23.61 18.68
N ILE A 371 -4.22 23.64 17.41
CA ILE A 371 -4.15 24.83 16.57
C ILE A 371 -5.42 24.89 15.70
N PRO A 372 -6.18 26.02 15.68
CA PRO A 372 -7.32 26.16 14.80
C PRO A 372 -6.92 26.19 13.33
N GLN A 373 -7.70 25.51 12.44
CA GLN A 373 -7.47 25.49 11.00
C GLN A 373 -7.58 26.87 10.31
N THR A 374 -8.32 27.79 10.90
CA THR A 374 -8.54 29.16 10.36
C THR A 374 -7.26 29.99 10.25
N ASN A 375 -6.16 29.55 10.81
CA ASN A 375 -4.87 30.26 10.78
C ASN A 375 -3.92 29.78 9.69
N LEU A 376 -4.38 28.90 8.77
CA LEU A 376 -3.54 28.29 7.72
C LEU A 376 -3.83 28.82 6.31
N THR A 377 -4.72 29.82 6.17
CA THR A 377 -5.02 30.53 4.90
C THR A 377 -4.16 31.76 4.70
#